data_7396ed21e967a1ca92954b88cc6151e7
#
_entry.id   7396ed21e967a1ca92954b88cc6151e7
#
_cell.length_a   1.000
_cell.length_b   1.000
_cell.length_c   1.000
_cell.angle_alpha   90.00
_cell.angle_beta   90.00
_cell.angle_gamma   90.00
#
_symmetry.space_group_name_H-M   'P 1'
#
loop_
_entity.id
_entity.type
_entity.pdbx_description
1 polymer ?
#
loop_
_entity_poly.entity_id
_entity_poly.type
_entity_poly.pdbx_seq_one_letter_code
_entity_poly.pdbx_strand_id
1 'polypeptide(L)'
;MRKRVITILALLLAVGATAQQTNGTYSFLRTTNSARVAALGGLPLPVYDNDIQLATFNPATIGEGMNNKMGLSYVDYYTDINFATLQYAHTFNSIGSYAATVQYHNYGHFDETSESGVVTGDFGCSDFSVNIGWGRQLTPNWNIGAAVKYAGIQYESYSAGALAVDVAGMYHSNSGWTFSLNARNIGTQLFNNINSSRDPLPFSIDFGASRKLEHLPVTVMLWYDDIQHWNKLMMTPTYIEQHTNPITGQLEEEGKVAQFIRNAACHLVIGGELTLGKNIVLRSAFDYGQRYAMDVPKERTLVGFSAGLAVKIKMFEISYARSRRSVVMSPNYLTITMDLNKF
;
A
#
# COMPACT_ATOMS: atom_id res chain seq x y z
N MET A 1 16.39 16.79 24.68
CA MET A 1 15.40 16.21 23.76
C MET A 1 15.79 16.35 22.27
N ARG A 2 16.14 17.51 21.74
CA ARG A 2 16.52 17.70 20.30
C ARG A 2 17.62 16.73 19.81
N LYS A 3 18.73 16.55 20.56
CA LYS A 3 19.83 15.65 20.13
C LYS A 3 19.41 14.17 20.04
N ARG A 4 18.55 13.69 20.95
CA ARG A 4 18.04 12.29 20.92
C ARG A 4 17.10 12.04 19.75
N VAL A 5 16.27 13.03 19.38
CA VAL A 5 15.38 12.95 18.20
C VAL A 5 16.19 12.91 16.90
N ILE A 6 17.24 13.73 16.79
CA ILE A 6 18.15 13.75 15.64
C ILE A 6 18.91 12.43 15.51
N THR A 7 19.34 11.84 16.63
CA THR A 7 20.06 10.55 16.64
C THR A 7 19.14 9.40 16.21
N ILE A 8 17.87 9.40 16.64
CA ILE A 8 16.85 8.40 16.23
C ILE A 8 16.54 8.58 14.74
N LEU A 9 16.40 9.82 14.26
CA LEU A 9 16.15 10.10 12.83
C LEU A 9 17.35 9.67 11.96
N ALA A 10 18.58 9.92 12.42
CA ALA A 10 19.80 9.49 11.74
C ALA A 10 19.98 7.96 11.73
N LEU A 11 19.58 7.26 12.80
CA LEU A 11 19.56 5.80 12.85
C LEU A 11 18.52 5.20 11.88
N LEU A 12 17.35 5.80 11.80
CA LEU A 12 16.31 5.41 10.84
C LEU A 12 16.76 5.61 9.38
N LEU A 13 17.50 6.68 9.09
CA LEU A 13 18.07 6.93 7.76
C LEU A 13 19.23 5.99 7.43
N ALA A 14 20.01 5.56 8.41
CA ALA A 14 21.13 4.63 8.21
C ALA A 14 20.67 3.19 7.87
N VAL A 15 19.51 2.77 8.38
CA VAL A 15 18.94 1.44 8.07
C VAL A 15 18.41 1.38 6.63
N GLY A 16 18.01 2.53 6.06
CA GLY A 16 17.50 2.60 4.67
C GLY A 16 18.56 2.45 3.57
N ALA A 17 19.86 2.56 3.90
CA ALA A 17 20.91 2.60 2.88
C ALA A 17 21.21 1.25 2.18
N THR A 18 20.64 0.13 2.64
CA THR A 18 20.84 -1.20 2.06
C THR A 18 19.60 -1.82 1.42
N ALA A 19 18.46 -1.10 1.42
CA ALA A 19 17.24 -1.60 0.82
C ALA A 19 17.32 -1.52 -0.71
N GLN A 20 17.76 -2.58 -1.35
CA GLN A 20 17.57 -2.78 -2.77
C GLN A 20 16.07 -2.86 -3.09
N GLN A 21 15.68 -2.32 -4.25
CA GLN A 21 14.34 -2.47 -4.78
C GLN A 21 14.10 -3.96 -5.06
N THR A 22 13.44 -4.64 -4.17
CA THR A 22 13.24 -6.08 -4.28
C THR A 22 11.78 -6.36 -4.63
N ASN A 23 11.58 -6.93 -5.84
CA ASN A 23 10.53 -7.91 -6.04
C ASN A 23 10.93 -9.13 -5.18
N GLY A 24 10.97 -8.97 -3.86
CA GLY A 24 11.43 -9.98 -2.92
C GLY A 24 10.28 -10.80 -2.40
N THR A 25 10.63 -11.85 -1.71
CA THR A 25 9.77 -12.83 -1.05
C THR A 25 8.61 -12.19 -0.26
N TYR A 26 8.83 -11.03 0.35
CA TYR A 26 7.83 -10.32 1.18
C TYR A 26 7.11 -9.17 0.45
N SER A 27 7.11 -9.12 -0.88
CA SER A 27 6.47 -8.06 -1.67
C SER A 27 4.96 -7.93 -1.40
N PHE A 28 4.30 -9.00 -0.96
CA PHE A 28 2.89 -9.01 -0.59
C PHE A 28 2.54 -8.02 0.55
N LEU A 29 3.51 -7.64 1.41
CA LEU A 29 3.31 -6.62 2.44
C LEU A 29 3.02 -5.21 1.87
N ARG A 30 3.27 -4.98 0.60
CA ARG A 30 2.90 -3.75 -0.13
C ARG A 30 1.57 -3.87 -0.87
N THR A 31 1.02 -5.09 -0.97
CA THR A 31 -0.23 -5.31 -1.70
C THR A 31 -1.41 -4.79 -0.91
N THR A 32 -2.25 -3.98 -1.55
CA THR A 32 -3.46 -3.46 -0.90
C THR A 32 -4.58 -4.49 -0.95
N ASN A 33 -5.30 -4.62 0.16
CA ASN A 33 -6.41 -5.55 0.32
C ASN A 33 -7.73 -4.82 0.66
N SER A 34 -7.74 -3.49 0.61
CA SER A 34 -8.89 -2.65 0.94
C SER A 34 -9.40 -1.94 -0.31
N ALA A 35 -10.72 -1.96 -0.53
CA ALA A 35 -11.34 -1.32 -1.68
C ALA A 35 -11.10 0.20 -1.69
N ARG A 36 -11.17 0.87 -0.54
CA ARG A 36 -10.91 2.32 -0.45
C ARG A 36 -9.47 2.65 -0.83
N VAL A 37 -8.51 1.94 -0.24
CA VAL A 37 -7.09 2.17 -0.51
C VAL A 37 -6.76 1.86 -1.95
N ALA A 38 -7.32 0.78 -2.52
CA ALA A 38 -7.15 0.41 -3.93
C ALA A 38 -7.70 1.46 -4.90
N ALA A 39 -8.91 2.00 -4.63
CA ALA A 39 -9.52 3.06 -5.44
C ALA A 39 -8.68 4.34 -5.49
N LEU A 40 -7.86 4.55 -4.47
CA LEU A 40 -7.02 5.73 -4.29
C LEU A 40 -5.53 5.46 -4.52
N GLY A 41 -5.19 4.45 -5.33
CA GLY A 41 -3.82 4.17 -5.80
C GLY A 41 -3.05 3.14 -4.98
N GLY A 42 -3.62 2.59 -3.89
CA GLY A 42 -3.01 1.49 -3.12
C GLY A 42 -1.98 1.93 -2.06
N LEU A 43 -1.92 3.20 -1.72
CA LEU A 43 -0.93 3.79 -0.81
C LEU A 43 -1.53 4.19 0.56
N PRO A 44 -0.70 4.48 1.58
CA PRO A 44 -1.15 4.99 2.87
C PRO A 44 -1.85 6.35 2.72
N LEU A 45 -3.15 6.40 2.96
CA LEU A 45 -3.94 7.62 2.73
C LEU A 45 -3.69 8.69 3.80
N PRO A 46 -3.49 9.96 3.41
CA PRO A 46 -3.37 11.09 4.33
C PRO A 46 -4.76 11.61 4.73
N VAL A 47 -5.60 10.74 5.28
CA VAL A 47 -6.98 11.06 5.68
C VAL A 47 -7.24 10.56 7.09
N TYR A 48 -7.91 11.36 7.90
CA TYR A 48 -8.31 11.01 9.26
C TYR A 48 -9.83 11.12 9.41
N ASP A 49 -10.54 10.06 9.06
CA ASP A 49 -12.00 10.00 9.06
C ASP A 49 -12.58 8.75 9.73
N ASN A 50 -11.74 8.05 10.52
CA ASN A 50 -12.11 6.89 11.31
C ASN A 50 -12.57 5.66 10.48
N ASP A 51 -12.09 5.53 9.25
CA ASP A 51 -12.31 4.34 8.44
C ASP A 51 -11.25 3.28 8.75
N ILE A 52 -11.70 2.11 9.22
CA ILE A 52 -10.82 1.00 9.61
C ILE A 52 -9.97 0.48 8.44
N GLN A 53 -10.41 0.67 7.19
CA GLN A 53 -9.66 0.27 6.00
C GLN A 53 -8.26 0.90 5.93
N LEU A 54 -8.05 2.05 6.60
CA LEU A 54 -6.78 2.79 6.59
C LEU A 54 -5.76 2.25 7.59
N ALA A 55 -6.22 1.59 8.66
CA ALA A 55 -5.41 1.23 9.81
C ALA A 55 -4.18 0.37 9.49
N THR A 56 -4.28 -0.51 8.49
CA THR A 56 -3.20 -1.43 8.08
C THR A 56 -2.04 -0.70 7.41
N PHE A 57 -2.33 0.37 6.67
CA PHE A 57 -1.34 1.06 5.82
C PHE A 57 -0.79 2.34 6.47
N ASN A 58 -1.57 2.94 7.38
CA ASN A 58 -1.18 4.15 8.08
C ASN A 58 -1.64 4.09 9.54
N PRO A 59 -0.80 3.64 10.46
CA PRO A 59 -1.20 3.52 11.86
C PRO A 59 -1.53 4.86 12.53
N ALA A 60 -1.11 6.01 11.99
CA ALA A 60 -1.51 7.31 12.50
C ALA A 60 -3.00 7.66 12.24
N THR A 61 -3.70 6.88 11.39
CA THR A 61 -5.16 7.02 11.20
C THR A 61 -5.96 6.35 12.30
N ILE A 62 -5.34 5.46 13.09
CA ILE A 62 -6.01 4.75 14.18
C ILE A 62 -6.34 5.74 15.29
N GLY A 63 -7.64 5.85 15.61
CA GLY A 63 -8.13 6.81 16.60
C GLY A 63 -9.42 6.36 17.24
N GLU A 64 -9.90 7.13 18.22
CA GLU A 64 -11.09 6.82 19.03
C GLU A 64 -12.34 6.56 18.18
N GLY A 65 -12.49 7.24 17.05
CA GLY A 65 -13.64 7.05 16.17
C GLY A 65 -13.62 5.73 15.39
N MET A 66 -12.56 4.91 15.50
CA MET A 66 -12.52 3.53 14.99
C MET A 66 -13.00 2.50 16.03
N ASN A 67 -13.31 2.92 17.27
CA ASN A 67 -13.72 2.01 18.34
C ASN A 67 -14.88 1.10 17.90
N ASN A 68 -14.74 -0.20 18.17
CA ASN A 68 -15.71 -1.24 17.84
C ASN A 68 -16.11 -1.26 16.35
N LYS A 69 -15.20 -0.92 15.45
CA LYS A 69 -15.39 -1.12 14.01
C LYS A 69 -14.72 -2.40 13.54
N MET A 70 -15.38 -3.06 12.61
CA MET A 70 -14.89 -4.26 11.94
C MET A 70 -14.88 -4.07 10.42
N GLY A 71 -13.90 -4.65 9.75
CA GLY A 71 -13.78 -4.64 8.29
C GLY A 71 -13.49 -6.04 7.76
N LEU A 72 -14.17 -6.40 6.68
CA LEU A 72 -13.90 -7.61 5.91
C LEU A 72 -13.66 -7.21 4.46
N SER A 73 -12.53 -7.60 3.90
CA SER A 73 -12.19 -7.32 2.51
C SER A 73 -11.89 -8.62 1.77
N TYR A 74 -12.32 -8.66 0.52
CA TYR A 74 -12.00 -9.72 -0.42
C TYR A 74 -11.49 -9.10 -1.72
N VAL A 75 -10.43 -9.69 -2.26
CA VAL A 75 -9.82 -9.27 -3.53
C VAL A 75 -9.79 -10.45 -4.48
N ASP A 76 -10.45 -10.30 -5.60
CA ASP A 76 -10.31 -11.14 -6.77
C ASP A 76 -9.19 -10.54 -7.62
N TYR A 77 -7.99 -11.14 -7.52
CA TYR A 77 -6.77 -10.52 -8.03
C TYR A 77 -6.50 -10.88 -9.48
N TYR A 78 -6.29 -12.15 -9.77
CA TYR A 78 -6.06 -12.66 -11.12
C TYR A 78 -6.19 -14.19 -11.14
N THR A 79 -6.94 -14.76 -12.08
CA THR A 79 -7.22 -16.20 -12.17
C THR A 79 -7.69 -16.77 -10.82
N ASP A 80 -6.92 -17.69 -10.23
CA ASP A 80 -7.24 -18.34 -8.95
C ASP A 80 -6.60 -17.62 -7.75
N ILE A 81 -5.92 -16.49 -7.97
CA ILE A 81 -5.28 -15.70 -6.91
C ILE A 81 -6.32 -14.81 -6.24
N ASN A 82 -6.49 -14.97 -4.94
CA ASN A 82 -7.42 -14.18 -4.16
C ASN A 82 -6.88 -13.88 -2.76
N PHE A 83 -7.32 -12.75 -2.19
CA PHE A 83 -6.88 -12.27 -0.88
C PHE A 83 -8.08 -11.99 0.00
N ALA A 84 -7.93 -12.28 1.28
CA ALA A 84 -8.92 -11.95 2.30
C ALA A 84 -8.27 -11.15 3.43
N THR A 85 -9.00 -10.18 3.99
CA THR A 85 -8.52 -9.38 5.11
C THR A 85 -9.63 -9.19 6.12
N LEU A 86 -9.32 -9.45 7.39
CA LEU A 86 -10.18 -9.18 8.54
C LEU A 86 -9.52 -8.12 9.42
N GLN A 87 -10.31 -7.11 9.83
CA GLN A 87 -9.85 -6.00 10.66
C GLN A 87 -10.82 -5.77 11.81
N TYR A 88 -10.28 -5.43 12.98
CA TYR A 88 -11.06 -4.98 14.15
C TYR A 88 -10.30 -3.91 14.91
N ALA A 89 -11.00 -2.88 15.36
CA ALA A 89 -10.40 -1.81 16.15
C ALA A 89 -11.13 -1.62 17.48
N HIS A 90 -10.35 -1.35 18.52
CA HIS A 90 -10.82 -1.08 19.87
C HIS A 90 -10.01 0.04 20.52
N THR A 91 -10.69 0.89 21.30
CA THR A 91 -10.08 2.01 22.00
C THR A 91 -10.01 1.74 23.50
N PHE A 92 -8.81 1.89 24.07
CA PHE A 92 -8.57 1.87 25.52
C PHE A 92 -8.33 3.30 25.98
N ASN A 93 -9.26 3.88 26.72
CA ASN A 93 -9.31 5.31 27.07
C ASN A 93 -8.03 5.93 27.65
N SER A 94 -7.17 5.15 28.28
CA SER A 94 -5.92 5.65 28.89
C SER A 94 -4.69 5.51 28.00
N ILE A 95 -4.72 4.59 27.02
CA ILE A 95 -3.52 4.17 26.28
C ILE A 95 -3.58 4.60 24.79
N GLY A 96 -4.79 4.69 24.22
CA GLY A 96 -5.04 4.98 22.82
C GLY A 96 -5.88 3.91 22.14
N SER A 97 -5.91 3.95 20.82
CA SER A 97 -6.71 3.03 20.00
C SER A 97 -5.79 1.97 19.37
N TYR A 98 -6.33 0.76 19.22
CA TYR A 98 -5.64 -0.36 18.59
C TYR A 98 -6.47 -0.89 17.41
N ALA A 99 -5.78 -1.37 16.40
CA ALA A 99 -6.40 -2.08 15.29
C ALA A 99 -5.61 -3.37 15.03
N ALA A 100 -6.32 -4.49 15.01
CA ALA A 100 -5.77 -5.79 14.60
C ALA A 100 -6.21 -6.09 13.17
N THR A 101 -5.30 -6.56 12.35
CA THR A 101 -5.56 -6.96 10.97
C THR A 101 -4.92 -8.32 10.70
N VAL A 102 -5.69 -9.21 10.10
CA VAL A 102 -5.19 -10.48 9.56
C VAL A 102 -5.42 -10.46 8.05
N GLN A 103 -4.36 -10.72 7.29
CA GLN A 103 -4.40 -10.80 5.82
C GLN A 103 -3.96 -12.20 5.41
N TYR A 104 -4.67 -12.77 4.45
CA TYR A 104 -4.35 -14.05 3.84
C TYR A 104 -4.37 -13.91 2.32
N HIS A 105 -3.31 -14.34 1.67
CA HIS A 105 -3.14 -14.36 0.23
C HIS A 105 -3.07 -15.80 -0.24
N ASN A 106 -4.01 -16.21 -1.05
CA ASN A 106 -4.03 -17.52 -1.69
C ASN A 106 -3.61 -17.36 -3.14
N TYR A 107 -2.59 -18.09 -3.56
CA TYR A 107 -2.08 -18.08 -4.94
C TYR A 107 -2.58 -19.27 -5.77
N GLY A 108 -3.52 -20.07 -5.23
CA GLY A 108 -4.06 -21.24 -5.89
C GLY A 108 -3.23 -22.49 -5.71
N HIS A 109 -3.52 -23.48 -6.53
CA HIS A 109 -2.84 -24.76 -6.57
C HIS A 109 -2.02 -24.90 -7.86
N PHE A 110 -0.90 -25.58 -7.76
CA PHE A 110 0.02 -25.82 -8.87
C PHE A 110 0.29 -27.32 -8.98
N ASP A 111 0.34 -27.82 -10.20
CA ASP A 111 0.68 -29.23 -10.44
C ASP A 111 2.16 -29.48 -10.11
N GLU A 112 2.40 -30.48 -9.26
CA GLU A 112 3.73 -31.03 -9.07
C GLU A 112 4.04 -31.96 -10.24
N THR A 113 5.15 -31.69 -10.96
CA THR A 113 5.54 -32.47 -12.14
C THR A 113 6.93 -33.07 -11.97
N SER A 114 7.08 -34.34 -12.40
CA SER A 114 8.38 -34.96 -12.49
C SER A 114 9.25 -34.36 -13.61
N GLU A 115 10.55 -34.66 -13.63
CA GLU A 115 11.46 -34.24 -14.70
C GLU A 115 11.01 -34.69 -16.10
N SER A 116 10.19 -35.73 -16.19
CA SER A 116 9.59 -36.23 -17.43
C SER A 116 8.27 -35.53 -17.81
N GLY A 117 7.82 -34.55 -17.04
CA GLY A 117 6.58 -33.82 -17.27
C GLY A 117 5.31 -34.55 -16.86
N VAL A 118 5.41 -35.64 -16.11
CA VAL A 118 4.25 -36.35 -15.56
C VAL A 118 3.81 -35.69 -14.26
N VAL A 119 2.50 -35.37 -14.13
CA VAL A 119 1.93 -34.83 -12.90
C VAL A 119 1.98 -35.88 -11.81
N THR A 120 2.62 -35.59 -10.69
CA THR A 120 2.83 -36.50 -9.54
C THR A 120 2.00 -36.07 -8.33
N GLY A 121 1.50 -34.84 -8.28
CA GLY A 121 0.70 -34.32 -7.19
C GLY A 121 0.27 -32.88 -7.46
N ASP A 122 -0.21 -32.20 -6.43
CA ASP A 122 -0.49 -30.76 -6.42
C ASP A 122 -0.03 -30.13 -5.11
N PHE A 123 0.30 -28.85 -5.14
CA PHE A 123 0.66 -28.06 -3.97
C PHE A 123 0.05 -26.67 -3.99
N GLY A 124 -0.22 -26.12 -2.80
CA GLY A 124 -0.71 -24.77 -2.62
C GLY A 124 0.37 -23.78 -2.25
N CYS A 125 0.18 -22.51 -2.63
CA CYS A 125 1.02 -21.40 -2.24
C CYS A 125 0.18 -20.34 -1.52
N SER A 126 0.67 -19.84 -0.38
CA SER A 126 -0.02 -18.81 0.37
C SER A 126 0.93 -17.96 1.19
N ASP A 127 0.53 -16.69 1.38
CA ASP A 127 1.16 -15.76 2.31
C ASP A 127 0.13 -15.30 3.34
N PHE A 128 0.60 -14.95 4.53
CA PHE A 128 -0.25 -14.33 5.52
C PHE A 128 0.50 -13.26 6.31
N SER A 129 -0.25 -12.30 6.82
CA SER A 129 0.30 -11.36 7.80
C SER A 129 -0.69 -11.07 8.92
N VAL A 130 -0.13 -10.85 10.11
CA VAL A 130 -0.85 -10.36 11.28
C VAL A 130 -0.24 -9.02 11.65
N ASN A 131 -1.07 -7.99 11.71
CA ASN A 131 -0.66 -6.63 12.04
C ASN A 131 -1.44 -6.14 13.25
N ILE A 132 -0.74 -5.61 14.25
CA ILE A 132 -1.31 -4.94 15.41
C ILE A 132 -0.81 -3.51 15.41
N GLY A 133 -1.71 -2.58 15.07
CA GLY A 133 -1.46 -1.15 15.05
C GLY A 133 -1.96 -0.48 16.32
N TRP A 134 -1.26 0.55 16.73
CA TRP A 134 -1.61 1.49 17.79
C TRP A 134 -1.57 2.91 17.24
N GLY A 135 -2.56 3.71 17.62
CA GLY A 135 -2.62 5.12 17.27
C GLY A 135 -3.12 5.98 18.40
N ARG A 136 -2.65 7.21 18.44
CA ARG A 136 -3.03 8.18 19.46
C ARG A 136 -2.98 9.60 18.90
N GLN A 137 -4.02 10.37 19.20
CA GLN A 137 -4.02 11.81 19.01
C GLN A 137 -3.26 12.48 20.15
N LEU A 138 -2.14 13.14 19.86
CA LEU A 138 -1.33 13.86 20.84
C LEU A 138 -1.85 15.26 21.09
N THR A 139 -2.32 15.94 20.05
CA THR A 139 -2.94 17.26 20.09
C THR A 139 -4.07 17.29 19.06
N PRO A 140 -4.96 18.30 19.04
CA PRO A 140 -5.99 18.40 18.01
C PRO A 140 -5.46 18.34 16.57
N ASN A 141 -4.18 18.71 16.37
CA ASN A 141 -3.55 18.77 15.06
C ASN A 141 -2.59 17.61 14.78
N TRP A 142 -2.17 16.82 15.79
CA TRP A 142 -1.14 15.81 15.62
C TRP A 142 -1.60 14.42 16.05
N ASN A 143 -1.49 13.47 15.14
CA ASN A 143 -1.68 12.06 15.40
C ASN A 143 -0.38 11.30 15.15
N ILE A 144 -0.12 10.30 15.96
CA ILE A 144 0.99 9.37 15.76
C ILE A 144 0.47 7.94 15.81
N GLY A 145 1.19 7.05 15.18
CA GLY A 145 0.88 5.62 15.23
C GLY A 145 2.10 4.76 14.99
N ALA A 146 2.03 3.55 15.47
CA ALA A 146 2.99 2.49 15.22
C ALA A 146 2.26 1.16 15.05
N ALA A 147 2.86 0.24 14.30
CA ALA A 147 2.31 -1.10 14.14
C ALA A 147 3.43 -2.12 14.16
N VAL A 148 3.12 -3.32 14.64
CA VAL A 148 3.99 -4.50 14.56
C VAL A 148 3.32 -5.50 13.63
N LYS A 149 4.09 -6.05 12.68
CA LYS A 149 3.64 -7.02 11.69
C LYS A 149 4.46 -8.29 11.78
N TYR A 150 3.78 -9.41 11.79
CA TYR A 150 4.37 -10.71 11.48
C TYR A 150 3.91 -11.14 10.08
N ALA A 151 4.85 -11.55 9.24
CA ALA A 151 4.61 -12.03 7.89
C ALA A 151 5.10 -13.47 7.77
N GLY A 152 4.28 -14.35 7.19
CA GLY A 152 4.61 -15.74 6.95
C GLY A 152 4.31 -16.12 5.51
N ILE A 153 5.12 -17.00 4.97
CA ILE A 153 5.06 -17.52 3.60
C ILE A 153 5.09 -19.02 3.68
N GLN A 154 4.23 -19.66 2.89
CA GLN A 154 4.17 -21.12 2.75
C GLN A 154 4.00 -21.48 1.28
N TYR A 155 5.04 -22.05 0.67
CA TYR A 155 5.06 -22.51 -0.72
C TYR A 155 5.48 -23.97 -0.76
N GLU A 156 4.57 -24.90 -0.99
CA GLU A 156 4.84 -26.32 -0.93
C GLU A 156 5.44 -26.72 0.45
N SER A 157 6.66 -27.23 0.45
CA SER A 157 7.48 -27.56 1.64
C SER A 157 8.30 -26.39 2.17
N TYR A 158 8.34 -25.25 1.45
CA TYR A 158 9.14 -24.08 1.79
C TYR A 158 8.36 -23.11 2.67
N SER A 159 9.02 -22.58 3.69
CA SER A 159 8.44 -21.59 4.58
C SER A 159 9.45 -20.49 4.95
N ALA A 160 8.95 -19.29 5.12
CA ALA A 160 9.74 -18.18 5.65
C ALA A 160 8.88 -17.29 6.54
N GLY A 161 9.52 -16.62 7.49
CA GLY A 161 8.85 -15.71 8.40
C GLY A 161 9.65 -14.45 8.64
N ALA A 162 8.95 -13.31 8.81
CA ALA A 162 9.55 -12.00 9.04
C ALA A 162 8.79 -11.20 10.10
N LEU A 163 9.49 -10.30 10.75
CA LEU A 163 8.95 -9.31 11.68
C LEU A 163 9.25 -7.91 11.15
N ALA A 164 8.24 -7.06 11.13
CA ALA A 164 8.35 -5.67 10.70
C ALA A 164 7.64 -4.72 11.66
N VAL A 165 8.05 -3.45 11.62
CA VAL A 165 7.44 -2.35 12.35
C VAL A 165 7.12 -1.23 11.37
N ASP A 166 5.95 -0.61 11.53
CA ASP A 166 5.60 0.63 10.86
C ASP A 166 5.53 1.77 11.87
N VAL A 167 5.90 2.97 11.43
CA VAL A 167 5.77 4.20 12.22
C VAL A 167 5.18 5.27 11.33
N ALA A 168 4.19 5.99 11.85
CA ALA A 168 3.52 7.05 11.10
C ALA A 168 3.24 8.27 11.96
N GLY A 169 3.26 9.44 11.30
CA GLY A 169 2.80 10.70 11.86
C GLY A 169 1.86 11.41 10.91
N MET A 170 0.86 12.09 11.46
CA MET A 170 -0.11 12.86 10.68
C MET A 170 -0.35 14.21 11.32
N TYR A 171 -0.39 15.24 10.49
CA TYR A 171 -0.66 16.62 10.90
C TYR A 171 -1.90 17.16 10.19
N HIS A 172 -2.83 17.69 10.97
CA HIS A 172 -4.06 18.32 10.51
C HIS A 172 -3.97 19.83 10.72
N SER A 173 -3.99 20.59 9.62
CA SER A 173 -4.00 22.04 9.68
C SER A 173 -5.42 22.57 9.86
N ASN A 174 -5.57 23.68 10.54
CA ASN A 174 -6.85 24.42 10.67
C ASN A 174 -7.38 24.92 9.29
N SER A 175 -6.53 24.96 8.26
CA SER A 175 -6.90 25.33 6.89
C SER A 175 -7.39 24.14 6.04
N GLY A 176 -7.70 23.00 6.66
CA GLY A 176 -8.25 21.81 5.99
C GLY A 176 -7.22 20.94 5.25
N TRP A 177 -5.92 21.22 5.41
CA TRP A 177 -4.87 20.34 4.93
C TRP A 177 -4.57 19.23 5.93
N THR A 178 -4.33 18.03 5.42
CA THR A 178 -3.79 16.90 6.19
C THR A 178 -2.52 16.42 5.52
N PHE A 179 -1.46 16.27 6.30
CA PHE A 179 -0.17 15.71 5.86
C PHE A 179 0.12 14.44 6.63
N SER A 180 0.71 13.47 5.96
CA SER A 180 1.07 12.17 6.54
C SER A 180 2.48 11.78 6.11
N LEU A 181 3.27 11.27 7.05
CA LEU A 181 4.58 10.67 6.79
C LEU A 181 4.58 9.28 7.40
N ASN A 182 4.93 8.28 6.59
CA ASN A 182 4.94 6.88 6.99
C ASN A 182 6.29 6.26 6.68
N ALA A 183 6.81 5.48 7.61
CA ALA A 183 7.93 4.58 7.38
C ALA A 183 7.43 3.16 7.66
N ARG A 184 7.39 2.31 6.63
CA ARG A 184 6.75 1.00 6.67
C ARG A 184 7.73 -0.14 6.45
N ASN A 185 7.37 -1.29 7.03
CA ASN A 185 8.10 -2.56 6.88
C ASN A 185 9.57 -2.47 7.31
N ILE A 186 9.84 -1.72 8.40
CA ILE A 186 11.16 -1.66 9.03
C ILE A 186 11.35 -2.97 9.79
N GLY A 187 12.20 -3.88 9.28
CA GLY A 187 12.30 -5.18 9.93
C GLY A 187 13.27 -6.13 9.28
N THR A 188 13.15 -7.39 9.65
CA THR A 188 14.05 -8.44 9.19
C THR A 188 13.34 -9.78 9.09
N GLN A 189 13.85 -10.64 8.22
CA GLN A 189 13.48 -12.04 8.15
C GLN A 189 13.97 -12.77 9.41
N LEU A 190 13.10 -13.55 10.04
CA LEU A 190 13.38 -14.35 11.24
C LEU A 190 13.97 -15.71 10.87
N PHE A 191 13.32 -16.39 9.93
CA PHE A 191 13.76 -17.69 9.43
C PHE A 191 13.40 -17.83 7.96
N ASN A 192 14.12 -18.71 7.27
CA ASN A 192 13.93 -19.01 5.85
C ASN A 192 14.52 -20.39 5.57
N ASN A 193 13.69 -21.31 5.07
CA ASN A 193 14.15 -22.60 4.58
C ASN A 193 14.13 -22.71 3.04
N ILE A 194 13.83 -21.58 2.34
CA ILE A 194 13.79 -21.49 0.88
C ILE A 194 15.22 -21.39 0.32
N ASN A 195 16.03 -20.56 0.95
CA ASN A 195 17.43 -20.36 0.54
C ASN A 195 18.30 -20.01 1.76
N SER A 196 19.61 -20.00 1.58
CA SER A 196 20.57 -19.67 2.66
C SER A 196 20.78 -18.16 2.88
N SER A 197 20.21 -17.30 2.02
CA SER A 197 20.31 -15.84 2.14
C SER A 197 19.09 -15.25 2.83
N ARG A 198 19.27 -14.11 3.50
CA ARG A 198 18.17 -13.33 4.05
C ARG A 198 17.60 -12.42 2.98
N ASP A 199 16.29 -12.51 2.77
CA ASP A 199 15.59 -11.61 1.86
C ASP A 199 15.20 -10.33 2.62
N PRO A 200 15.47 -9.15 2.03
CA PRO A 200 15.07 -7.88 2.63
C PRO A 200 13.55 -7.72 2.60
N LEU A 201 13.02 -7.02 3.62
CA LEU A 201 11.63 -6.60 3.62
C LEU A 201 11.44 -5.39 2.71
N PRO A 202 10.23 -5.18 2.15
CA PRO A 202 9.93 -4.05 1.28
C PRO A 202 9.75 -2.75 2.08
N PHE A 203 10.83 -2.25 2.66
CA PHE A 203 10.87 -0.98 3.37
C PHE A 203 10.43 0.17 2.47
N SER A 204 9.57 1.07 2.97
CA SER A 204 9.19 2.29 2.26
C SER A 204 9.03 3.49 3.18
N ILE A 205 9.38 4.66 2.65
CA ILE A 205 9.05 5.97 3.24
C ILE A 205 8.11 6.65 2.28
N ASP A 206 6.91 6.99 2.77
CA ASP A 206 5.83 7.55 1.97
C ASP A 206 5.35 8.86 2.59
N PHE A 207 5.15 9.87 1.77
CA PHE A 207 4.56 11.15 2.15
C PHE A 207 3.22 11.33 1.46
N GLY A 208 2.23 11.81 2.18
CA GLY A 208 0.92 12.13 1.64
C GLY A 208 0.43 13.50 2.07
N ALA A 209 -0.32 14.15 1.21
CA ALA A 209 -1.03 15.39 1.48
C ALA A 209 -2.46 15.29 0.96
N SER A 210 -3.43 15.76 1.74
CA SER A 210 -4.82 15.88 1.28
C SER A 210 -5.42 17.21 1.68
N ARG A 211 -6.44 17.62 0.93
CA ARG A 211 -7.24 18.80 1.26
C ARG A 211 -8.70 18.54 0.95
N LYS A 212 -9.54 18.74 1.95
CA LYS A 212 -10.99 18.80 1.76
C LYS A 212 -11.36 20.21 1.30
N LEU A 213 -12.03 20.32 0.17
CA LEU A 213 -12.44 21.61 -0.39
C LEU A 213 -13.65 22.15 0.39
N GLU A 214 -13.64 23.43 0.74
CA GLU A 214 -14.66 24.03 1.61
C GLU A 214 -16.03 24.14 0.94
N HIS A 215 -16.06 24.39 -0.36
CA HIS A 215 -17.30 24.64 -1.11
C HIS A 215 -17.73 23.46 -2.02
N LEU A 216 -16.95 22.41 -2.04
CA LEU A 216 -17.21 21.21 -2.84
C LEU A 216 -17.09 19.95 -1.97
N PRO A 217 -17.95 18.96 -2.14
CA PRO A 217 -17.85 17.70 -1.40
C PRO A 217 -16.71 16.82 -1.93
N VAL A 218 -15.55 17.42 -2.19
CA VAL A 218 -14.38 16.79 -2.81
C VAL A 218 -13.20 16.88 -1.85
N THR A 219 -12.51 15.77 -1.68
CA THR A 219 -11.18 15.70 -1.06
C THR A 219 -10.17 15.36 -2.13
N VAL A 220 -9.20 16.24 -2.37
CA VAL A 220 -8.08 15.99 -3.28
C VAL A 220 -6.91 15.44 -2.48
N MET A 221 -6.19 14.49 -3.04
CA MET A 221 -5.10 13.77 -2.39
C MET A 221 -3.91 13.65 -3.33
N LEU A 222 -2.73 13.73 -2.75
CA LEU A 222 -1.45 13.57 -3.43
C LEU A 222 -0.55 12.70 -2.55
N TRP A 223 0.10 11.72 -3.17
CA TRP A 223 1.06 10.85 -2.50
C TRP A 223 2.37 10.86 -3.22
N TYR A 224 3.41 10.70 -2.43
CA TYR A 224 4.76 10.51 -2.87
C TYR A 224 5.28 9.22 -2.24
N ASP A 225 5.38 8.16 -3.05
CA ASP A 225 5.68 6.80 -2.63
C ASP A 225 7.18 6.51 -2.73
N ASP A 226 7.70 5.72 -1.79
CA ASP A 226 9.01 5.07 -1.89
C ASP A 226 10.17 6.07 -2.03
N ILE A 227 10.14 7.15 -1.24
CA ILE A 227 11.05 8.32 -1.35
C ILE A 227 12.54 7.92 -1.23
N GLN A 228 12.84 6.86 -0.48
CA GLN A 228 14.21 6.38 -0.27
C GLN A 228 14.83 5.77 -1.54
N HIS A 229 14.01 5.36 -2.51
CA HIS A 229 14.48 4.83 -3.80
C HIS A 229 14.31 5.87 -4.93
N TRP A 230 14.94 7.03 -4.75
CA TRP A 230 14.79 8.15 -5.70
C TRP A 230 15.07 7.78 -7.16
N ASN A 231 16.03 6.90 -7.40
CA ASN A 231 16.40 6.44 -8.76
C ASN A 231 15.56 5.22 -9.20
N LYS A 232 14.23 5.32 -9.09
CA LYS A 232 13.26 4.27 -9.47
C LYS A 232 13.12 4.09 -10.99
N LEU A 233 14.09 4.56 -11.76
CA LEU A 233 14.08 4.50 -13.22
C LEU A 233 14.13 3.05 -13.71
N MET A 234 13.00 2.57 -14.15
CA MET A 234 12.95 1.35 -14.96
C MET A 234 13.29 1.70 -16.41
N MET A 235 14.24 0.98 -16.99
CA MET A 235 14.42 1.00 -18.44
C MET A 235 13.28 0.20 -19.07
N THR A 236 12.15 0.86 -19.29
CA THR A 236 11.00 0.25 -19.96
C THR A 236 11.29 0.03 -21.44
N PRO A 237 10.63 -0.94 -22.10
CA PRO A 237 10.78 -1.12 -23.55
C PRO A 237 10.54 0.16 -24.35
N THR A 238 9.52 0.93 -23.97
CA THR A 238 9.23 2.25 -24.59
C THR A 238 10.37 3.24 -24.39
N TYR A 239 10.96 3.29 -23.18
CA TYR A 239 12.09 4.16 -22.92
C TYR A 239 13.29 3.80 -23.80
N ILE A 240 13.61 2.51 -23.89
CA ILE A 240 14.71 2.00 -24.71
C ILE A 240 14.45 2.35 -26.19
N GLU A 241 13.23 2.10 -26.71
CA GLU A 241 12.88 2.42 -28.10
C GLU A 241 13.02 3.92 -28.41
N GLN A 242 12.62 4.80 -27.47
CA GLN A 242 12.68 6.25 -27.64
C GLN A 242 14.08 6.85 -27.50
N HIS A 243 14.98 6.21 -26.75
CA HIS A 243 16.33 6.73 -26.48
C HIS A 243 17.45 5.92 -27.15
N THR A 244 17.13 4.92 -27.93
CA THR A 244 18.13 4.19 -28.73
C THR A 244 18.35 4.90 -30.07
N ASN A 245 19.58 5.31 -30.32
CA ASN A 245 19.93 5.91 -31.60
C ASN A 245 19.73 4.88 -32.73
N PRO A 246 18.89 5.15 -33.73
CA PRO A 246 18.56 4.19 -34.77
C PRO A 246 19.74 3.85 -35.70
N ILE A 247 20.81 4.65 -35.69
CA ILE A 247 22.00 4.46 -36.56
C ILE A 247 23.06 3.68 -35.81
N THR A 248 23.36 4.04 -34.55
CA THR A 248 24.46 3.45 -33.78
C THR A 248 23.99 2.28 -32.88
N GLY A 249 22.69 2.13 -32.64
CA GLY A 249 22.11 1.16 -31.68
C GLY A 249 22.46 1.43 -30.23
N GLN A 250 23.07 2.56 -29.91
CA GLN A 250 23.45 2.94 -28.55
C GLN A 250 22.33 3.69 -27.86
N LEU A 251 22.18 3.43 -26.56
CA LEU A 251 21.24 4.17 -25.73
C LEU A 251 21.80 5.57 -25.45
N GLU A 252 21.06 6.61 -25.83
CA GLU A 252 21.41 8.00 -25.55
C GLU A 252 21.03 8.35 -24.13
N GLU A 253 21.95 8.98 -23.38
CA GLU A 253 21.68 9.45 -22.04
C GLU A 253 20.72 10.64 -22.06
N GLU A 254 19.66 10.54 -21.28
CA GLU A 254 18.73 11.63 -21.06
C GLU A 254 19.38 12.76 -20.25
N GLY A 255 19.01 13.99 -20.54
CA GLY A 255 19.49 15.15 -19.78
C GLY A 255 19.10 15.07 -18.30
N LYS A 256 20.00 15.45 -17.39
CA LYS A 256 19.83 15.33 -15.92
C LYS A 256 18.51 15.94 -15.39
N VAL A 257 18.06 17.04 -16.00
CA VAL A 257 16.81 17.71 -15.61
C VAL A 257 15.58 16.86 -16.00
N ALA A 258 15.57 16.29 -17.21
CA ALA A 258 14.48 15.44 -17.67
C ALA A 258 14.43 14.15 -16.84
N GLN A 259 15.58 13.54 -16.55
CA GLN A 259 15.69 12.40 -15.65
C GLN A 259 15.15 12.71 -14.25
N PHE A 260 15.48 13.88 -13.68
CA PHE A 260 14.95 14.32 -12.37
C PHE A 260 13.43 14.44 -12.38
N ILE A 261 12.87 15.11 -13.40
CA ILE A 261 11.40 15.30 -13.52
C ILE A 261 10.70 13.96 -13.68
N ARG A 262 11.23 13.06 -14.50
CA ARG A 262 10.65 11.72 -14.70
C ARG A 262 10.71 10.89 -13.42
N ASN A 263 11.83 10.89 -12.70
CA ASN A 263 11.95 10.24 -11.40
C ASN A 263 10.91 10.80 -10.41
N ALA A 264 10.82 12.11 -10.29
CA ALA A 264 9.84 12.76 -9.43
C ALA A 264 8.40 12.33 -9.79
N ALA A 265 8.07 12.27 -11.08
CA ALA A 265 6.76 11.85 -11.53
C ALA A 265 6.47 10.38 -11.23
N CYS A 266 7.47 9.48 -11.31
CA CYS A 266 7.29 8.05 -11.03
C CYS A 266 6.96 7.73 -9.57
N HIS A 267 7.19 8.66 -8.66
CA HIS A 267 6.79 8.53 -7.25
C HIS A 267 5.41 9.12 -6.96
N LEU A 268 4.82 9.81 -7.94
CA LEU A 268 3.62 10.61 -7.73
C LEU A 268 2.35 9.82 -8.01
N VAL A 269 1.43 9.80 -7.04
CA VAL A 269 0.06 9.33 -7.19
C VAL A 269 -0.88 10.49 -6.85
N ILE A 270 -1.87 10.73 -7.71
CA ILE A 270 -2.89 11.77 -7.51
C ILE A 270 -4.24 11.10 -7.47
N GLY A 271 -5.07 11.49 -6.51
CA GLY A 271 -6.41 10.94 -6.38
C GLY A 271 -7.38 11.88 -5.68
N GLY A 272 -8.59 11.42 -5.54
CA GLY A 272 -9.61 12.17 -4.83
C GLY A 272 -10.88 11.38 -4.53
N GLU A 273 -11.62 11.89 -3.57
CA GLU A 273 -12.93 11.39 -3.15
C GLU A 273 -14.00 12.47 -3.39
N LEU A 274 -15.09 12.09 -4.03
CA LEU A 274 -16.29 12.91 -4.20
C LEU A 274 -17.42 12.30 -3.37
N THR A 275 -17.88 13.02 -2.34
CA THR A 275 -18.99 12.59 -1.47
C THR A 275 -20.30 13.12 -2.02
N LEU A 276 -21.19 12.23 -2.45
CA LEU A 276 -22.52 12.56 -2.97
C LEU A 276 -23.56 12.34 -1.87
N GLY A 277 -24.07 13.45 -1.36
CA GLY A 277 -25.01 13.43 -0.24
C GLY A 277 -24.35 12.91 1.04
N LYS A 278 -25.03 11.99 1.74
CA LYS A 278 -24.54 11.41 3.02
C LYS A 278 -24.04 9.98 2.89
N ASN A 279 -24.36 9.31 1.79
CA ASN A 279 -24.29 7.86 1.69
C ASN A 279 -23.41 7.33 0.58
N ILE A 280 -23.10 8.12 -0.45
CA ILE A 280 -22.35 7.66 -1.62
C ILE A 280 -21.03 8.40 -1.69
N VAL A 281 -19.93 7.65 -1.90
CA VAL A 281 -18.59 8.21 -2.11
C VAL A 281 -18.00 7.61 -3.38
N LEU A 282 -17.66 8.45 -4.34
CA LEU A 282 -16.91 8.08 -5.55
C LEU A 282 -15.43 8.38 -5.30
N ARG A 283 -14.58 7.48 -5.75
CA ARG A 283 -13.12 7.55 -5.55
C ARG A 283 -12.42 7.29 -6.87
N SER A 284 -11.34 8.03 -7.14
CA SER A 284 -10.45 7.70 -8.24
C SER A 284 -9.04 8.18 -7.98
N ALA A 285 -8.07 7.51 -8.60
CA ALA A 285 -6.66 7.90 -8.55
C ALA A 285 -5.93 7.51 -9.83
N PHE A 286 -4.80 8.15 -10.04
CA PHE A 286 -3.87 7.85 -11.11
C PHE A 286 -2.45 7.75 -10.55
N ASP A 287 -1.83 6.60 -10.76
CA ASP A 287 -0.46 6.26 -10.39
C ASP A 287 0.43 6.35 -11.64
N TYR A 288 1.23 7.41 -11.69
CA TYR A 288 2.12 7.62 -12.83
C TYR A 288 3.27 6.61 -12.85
N GLY A 289 3.79 6.22 -11.70
CA GLY A 289 4.85 5.21 -11.59
C GLY A 289 4.41 3.85 -12.13
N GLN A 290 3.21 3.40 -11.76
CA GLN A 290 2.61 2.18 -12.28
C GLN A 290 2.37 2.28 -13.80
N ARG A 291 1.86 3.43 -14.28
CA ARG A 291 1.68 3.69 -15.71
C ARG A 291 2.99 3.59 -16.47
N TYR A 292 4.05 4.20 -15.94
CA TYR A 292 5.38 4.19 -16.55
C TYR A 292 6.01 2.79 -16.55
N ALA A 293 5.93 2.07 -15.41
CA ALA A 293 6.53 0.74 -15.27
C ALA A 293 5.91 -0.31 -16.22
N MET A 294 4.62 -0.16 -16.54
CA MET A 294 3.86 -1.08 -17.39
C MET A 294 3.54 -0.50 -18.77
N ASP A 295 4.36 0.45 -19.23
CA ASP A 295 4.17 1.06 -20.54
C ASP A 295 4.53 0.07 -21.66
N VAL A 296 3.64 -0.03 -22.64
CA VAL A 296 3.80 -0.90 -23.82
C VAL A 296 3.87 -0.01 -25.05
N PRO A 297 4.92 -0.14 -25.87
CA PRO A 297 5.07 0.66 -27.09
C PRO A 297 3.82 0.59 -27.97
N LYS A 298 3.37 1.75 -28.44
CA LYS A 298 2.22 1.92 -29.37
C LYS A 298 0.86 1.54 -28.81
N GLU A 299 0.74 1.13 -27.54
CA GLU A 299 -0.54 0.80 -26.92
C GLU A 299 -1.02 1.90 -25.97
N ARG A 300 -2.29 2.31 -26.13
CA ARG A 300 -2.96 3.22 -25.17
C ARG A 300 -3.63 2.36 -24.10
N THR A 301 -3.08 2.34 -22.91
CA THR A 301 -3.62 1.57 -21.79
C THR A 301 -4.09 2.50 -20.66
N LEU A 302 -5.04 2.03 -19.84
CA LEU A 302 -5.51 2.69 -18.63
C LEU A 302 -4.71 2.24 -17.38
N VAL A 303 -3.53 1.65 -17.57
CA VAL A 303 -2.66 1.24 -16.46
C VAL A 303 -2.33 2.43 -15.57
N GLY A 304 -2.32 2.21 -14.25
CA GLY A 304 -2.17 3.26 -13.25
C GLY A 304 -3.47 3.92 -12.82
N PHE A 305 -4.59 3.71 -13.55
CA PHE A 305 -5.88 4.25 -13.17
C PHE A 305 -6.62 3.32 -12.22
N SER A 306 -7.19 3.90 -11.15
CA SER A 306 -8.01 3.21 -10.16
C SER A 306 -9.31 3.98 -9.95
N ALA A 307 -10.39 3.26 -9.72
CA ALA A 307 -11.69 3.85 -9.41
C ALA A 307 -12.46 2.99 -8.40
N GLY A 308 -13.35 3.61 -7.64
CA GLY A 308 -14.17 2.91 -6.67
C GLY A 308 -15.41 3.69 -6.25
N LEU A 309 -16.31 2.95 -5.62
CA LEU A 309 -17.58 3.43 -5.11
C LEU A 309 -17.76 2.89 -3.70
N ALA A 310 -18.28 3.71 -2.77
CA ALA A 310 -18.74 3.26 -1.46
C ALA A 310 -20.17 3.71 -1.22
N VAL A 311 -20.94 2.84 -0.56
CA VAL A 311 -22.32 3.10 -0.16
C VAL A 311 -22.47 2.83 1.33
N LYS A 312 -22.91 3.85 2.09
CA LYS A 312 -23.18 3.78 3.53
C LYS A 312 -24.65 3.45 3.78
N ILE A 313 -24.90 2.36 4.47
CA ILE A 313 -26.26 1.90 4.80
C ILE A 313 -26.32 1.62 6.30
N LYS A 314 -26.89 2.55 7.08
CA LYS A 314 -26.97 2.44 8.55
C LYS A 314 -25.59 2.22 9.16
N MET A 315 -25.33 1.03 9.70
CA MET A 315 -24.08 0.62 10.33
C MET A 315 -23.04 0.07 9.37
N PHE A 316 -23.43 -0.24 8.12
CA PHE A 316 -22.56 -0.82 7.11
C PHE A 316 -22.08 0.22 6.12
N GLU A 317 -20.84 0.07 5.67
CA GLU A 317 -20.33 0.67 4.44
C GLU A 317 -19.83 -0.44 3.51
N ILE A 318 -20.37 -0.50 2.31
CA ILE A 318 -19.95 -1.43 1.27
C ILE A 318 -19.14 -0.62 0.26
N SER A 319 -17.91 -1.02 0.04
CA SER A 319 -16.98 -0.37 -0.88
C SER A 319 -16.55 -1.36 -1.96
N TYR A 320 -16.60 -0.93 -3.21
CA TYR A 320 -16.07 -1.66 -4.35
C TYR A 320 -15.02 -0.80 -5.06
N ALA A 321 -13.95 -1.43 -5.53
CA ALA A 321 -12.94 -0.76 -6.35
C ALA A 321 -12.39 -1.68 -7.43
N ARG A 322 -11.88 -1.04 -8.48
CA ARG A 322 -11.11 -1.69 -9.53
C ARG A 322 -9.87 -0.87 -9.83
N SER A 323 -8.72 -1.52 -9.89
CA SER A 323 -7.44 -0.88 -10.18
C SER A 323 -6.79 -1.54 -11.38
N ARG A 324 -6.40 -0.76 -12.39
CA ARG A 324 -5.71 -1.26 -13.58
C ARG A 324 -4.21 -1.34 -13.30
N ARG A 325 -3.76 -2.50 -12.81
CA ARG A 325 -2.37 -2.72 -12.40
C ARG A 325 -1.42 -3.05 -13.56
N SER A 326 -1.93 -3.71 -14.59
CA SER A 326 -1.19 -4.00 -15.82
C SER A 326 -2.13 -4.02 -17.02
N VAL A 327 -1.60 -4.29 -18.21
CA VAL A 327 -2.39 -4.40 -19.44
C VAL A 327 -3.44 -5.52 -19.34
N VAL A 328 -3.06 -6.63 -18.70
CA VAL A 328 -3.93 -7.82 -18.57
C VAL A 328 -4.61 -7.93 -17.20
N MET A 329 -4.07 -7.31 -16.15
CA MET A 329 -4.53 -7.49 -14.78
C MET A 329 -5.26 -6.26 -14.24
N SER A 330 -6.49 -6.48 -13.80
CA SER A 330 -7.35 -5.47 -13.19
C SER A 330 -8.09 -6.05 -11.99
N PRO A 331 -7.44 -6.12 -10.81
CA PRO A 331 -8.05 -6.67 -9.60
C PRO A 331 -9.34 -5.97 -9.21
N ASN A 332 -10.28 -6.76 -8.68
CA ASN A 332 -11.53 -6.28 -8.09
C ASN A 332 -11.43 -6.38 -6.56
N TYR A 333 -11.81 -5.32 -5.88
CA TYR A 333 -11.76 -5.21 -4.43
C TYR A 333 -13.15 -5.01 -3.88
N LEU A 334 -13.56 -5.81 -2.94
CA LEU A 334 -14.81 -5.65 -2.20
C LEU A 334 -14.47 -5.54 -0.71
N THR A 335 -14.97 -4.49 -0.05
CA THR A 335 -14.82 -4.32 1.39
C THR A 335 -16.16 -3.99 2.02
N ILE A 336 -16.46 -4.65 3.13
CA ILE A 336 -17.62 -4.36 3.98
C ILE A 336 -17.07 -3.94 5.34
N THR A 337 -17.41 -2.73 5.78
CA THR A 337 -17.11 -2.27 7.14
C THR A 337 -18.37 -2.14 7.94
N MET A 338 -18.28 -2.38 9.25
CA MET A 338 -19.40 -2.37 10.16
C MET A 338 -19.01 -1.60 11.44
N ASP A 339 -19.89 -0.72 11.86
CA ASP A 339 -19.80 0.03 13.11
C ASP A 339 -20.67 -0.63 14.18
N LEU A 340 -20.04 -1.44 15.05
CA LEU A 340 -20.71 -2.21 16.08
C LEU A 340 -21.34 -1.33 17.19
N ASN A 341 -20.97 -0.05 17.26
CA ASN A 341 -21.61 0.87 18.23
C ASN A 341 -23.02 1.31 17.81
N LYS A 342 -23.43 0.96 16.58
CA LYS A 342 -24.75 1.29 16.03
C LYS A 342 -25.74 0.13 16.06
N PHE A 343 -25.36 -0.91 16.78
CA PHE A 343 -26.23 -2.08 17.06
C PHE A 343 -27.32 -1.79 18.06
#